data_0ee1e5a5f49ad0ca3fb765027e93cb16
#
_entry.id   0ee1e5a5f49ad0ca3fb765027e93cb16
#
_cell.length_a   1.000
_cell.length_b   1.000
_cell.length_c   1.000
_cell.angle_alpha   90.00
_cell.angle_beta   90.00
_cell.angle_gamma   90.00
#
_symmetry.space_group_name_H-M   'P 1'
#
loop_
_entity.id
_entity.type
_entity.pdbx_description
1 polymer ?
#
loop_
_entity_poly.entity_id
_entity_poly.type
_entity_poly.pdbx_seq_one_letter_code
_entity_poly.pdbx_strand_id
1 'polypeptide(L)'
;MSSDLPSYDAAAAMVAAYCAQLAKLRQFSESVVLEQAAGKVLANALCADQDQPPFSRSTRDGFACRAQEASKHGFLRIVGAARAGDAPAGPLPKGASWEIMTGAPIPAGANAVMMIEHVERVGE
;
A
#
# COMPACT_ATOMS: atom_id res chain seq x y z
N MET A 1 -16.85 45.65 26.83
CA MET A 1 -16.78 45.19 25.45
C MET A 1 -16.49 43.69 25.52
N SER A 2 -17.54 42.85 25.46
CA SER A 2 -17.38 41.39 25.38
C SER A 2 -16.86 41.08 23.99
N SER A 3 -15.60 40.66 23.86
CA SER A 3 -15.09 40.13 22.62
C SER A 3 -15.71 38.75 22.44
N ASP A 4 -16.77 38.69 21.68
CA ASP A 4 -17.42 37.43 21.33
C ASP A 4 -16.46 36.68 20.36
N LEU A 5 -15.58 35.87 20.92
CA LEU A 5 -14.65 35.07 20.16
C LEU A 5 -15.44 34.01 19.39
N PRO A 6 -15.16 33.81 18.09
CA PRO A 6 -15.83 32.78 17.31
C PRO A 6 -15.56 31.39 17.90
N SER A 7 -16.55 30.49 17.78
CA SER A 7 -16.33 29.07 18.06
C SER A 7 -15.26 28.50 17.12
N TYR A 8 -14.68 27.35 17.47
CA TYR A 8 -13.70 26.66 16.60
C TYR A 8 -14.25 26.46 15.17
N ASP A 9 -15.47 25.97 15.05
CA ASP A 9 -16.11 25.71 13.75
C ASP A 9 -16.30 27.00 12.94
N ALA A 10 -16.73 28.06 13.61
CA ALA A 10 -16.87 29.37 12.97
C ALA A 10 -15.53 29.93 12.49
N ALA A 11 -14.47 29.81 13.31
CA ALA A 11 -13.13 30.24 12.94
C ALA A 11 -12.57 29.38 11.77
N ALA A 12 -12.75 28.07 11.81
CA ALA A 12 -12.35 27.18 10.72
C ALA A 12 -13.06 27.50 9.39
N ALA A 13 -14.37 27.79 9.45
CA ALA A 13 -15.15 28.21 8.28
C ALA A 13 -14.66 29.55 7.70
N MET A 14 -14.33 30.50 8.56
CA MET A 14 -13.77 31.79 8.12
C MET A 14 -12.42 31.63 7.42
N VAL A 15 -11.53 30.81 7.98
CA VAL A 15 -10.22 30.48 7.37
C VAL A 15 -10.42 29.80 6.02
N ALA A 16 -11.29 28.79 5.94
CA ALA A 16 -11.58 28.08 4.71
C ALA A 16 -12.13 29.01 3.62
N ALA A 17 -13.06 29.91 3.96
CA ALA A 17 -13.61 30.91 3.05
C ALA A 17 -12.53 31.88 2.54
N TYR A 18 -11.64 32.34 3.41
CA TYR A 18 -10.53 33.19 3.05
C TYR A 18 -9.53 32.49 2.13
N CYS A 19 -9.17 31.24 2.43
CA CYS A 19 -8.31 30.41 1.59
C CYS A 19 -8.91 30.19 0.19
N ALA A 20 -10.22 29.97 0.11
CA ALA A 20 -10.90 29.81 -1.18
C ALA A 20 -10.85 31.10 -2.04
N GLN A 21 -10.88 32.28 -1.41
CA GLN A 21 -10.69 33.55 -2.12
C GLN A 21 -9.24 33.70 -2.62
N LEU A 22 -8.26 33.38 -1.78
CA LEU A 22 -6.84 33.42 -2.17
C LEU A 22 -6.53 32.44 -3.29
N ALA A 23 -7.15 31.26 -3.32
CA ALA A 23 -6.98 30.28 -4.38
C ALA A 23 -7.39 30.81 -5.76
N LYS A 24 -8.42 31.68 -5.82
CA LYS A 24 -8.85 32.35 -7.06
C LYS A 24 -7.83 33.35 -7.58
N LEU A 25 -7.00 33.92 -6.71
CA LEU A 25 -5.97 34.89 -7.08
C LEU A 25 -4.67 34.22 -7.54
N ARG A 26 -4.47 32.93 -7.21
CA ARG A 26 -3.30 32.12 -7.61
C ARG A 26 -3.53 31.48 -8.98
N GLN A 27 -3.50 32.27 -10.05
CA GLN A 27 -3.62 31.75 -11.42
C GLN A 27 -2.28 31.55 -12.12
N PHE A 28 -1.16 31.78 -11.44
CA PHE A 28 0.17 31.64 -12.03
C PHE A 28 0.82 30.34 -11.57
N SER A 29 1.14 29.51 -12.54
CA SER A 29 2.00 28.33 -12.35
C SER A 29 3.20 28.44 -13.28
N GLU A 30 4.32 27.87 -12.85
CA GLU A 30 5.55 27.81 -13.63
C GLU A 30 6.05 26.37 -13.70
N SER A 31 6.70 26.01 -14.78
CA SER A 31 7.43 24.74 -14.86
C SER A 31 8.84 24.96 -14.36
N VAL A 32 9.27 24.12 -13.43
CA VAL A 32 10.61 24.16 -12.87
C VAL A 32 11.24 22.79 -12.97
N VAL A 33 12.55 22.72 -13.03
CA VAL A 33 13.29 21.46 -12.91
C VAL A 33 13.18 20.92 -11.49
N LEU A 34 13.26 19.60 -11.33
CA LEU A 34 13.01 18.92 -10.05
C LEU A 34 13.87 19.47 -8.91
N GLU A 35 15.13 19.77 -9.18
CA GLU A 35 16.10 20.30 -8.20
C GLU A 35 15.67 21.67 -7.64
N GLN A 36 14.86 22.42 -8.36
CA GLN A 36 14.35 23.73 -7.97
C GLN A 36 12.92 23.67 -7.41
N ALA A 37 12.32 22.48 -7.34
CA ALA A 37 10.96 22.30 -6.86
C ALA A 37 10.84 22.31 -5.32
N ALA A 38 11.94 22.16 -4.61
CA ALA A 38 11.94 22.16 -3.15
C ALA A 38 11.35 23.49 -2.61
N GLY A 39 10.39 23.40 -1.70
CA GLY A 39 9.69 24.56 -1.10
C GLY A 39 8.58 25.15 -1.98
N LYS A 40 8.35 24.66 -3.20
CA LYS A 40 7.22 25.08 -4.05
C LYS A 40 5.98 24.22 -3.80
N VAL A 41 4.83 24.76 -4.14
CA VAL A 41 3.53 24.08 -4.05
C VAL A 41 3.15 23.57 -5.43
N LEU A 42 2.77 22.30 -5.52
CA LEU A 42 2.29 21.72 -6.79
C LEU A 42 1.03 22.42 -7.28
N ALA A 43 1.04 22.84 -8.55
CA ALA A 43 -0.11 23.45 -9.20
C ALA A 43 -1.17 22.39 -9.56
N ASN A 44 -0.75 21.16 -9.86
CA ASN A 44 -1.60 20.04 -10.20
C ASN A 44 -1.24 18.82 -9.36
N ALA A 45 -2.19 17.90 -9.19
CA ALA A 45 -1.90 16.62 -8.57
C ALA A 45 -0.87 15.84 -9.41
N LEU A 46 0.11 15.26 -8.73
CA LEU A 46 1.07 14.34 -9.33
C LEU A 46 0.58 12.91 -9.08
N CYS A 47 0.36 12.16 -10.14
CA CYS A 47 -0.03 10.76 -10.06
C CYS A 47 1.12 9.88 -10.56
N ALA A 48 1.27 8.70 -9.97
CA ALA A 48 2.15 7.69 -10.51
C ALA A 48 1.63 7.22 -11.87
N ASP A 49 2.52 6.96 -12.80
CA ASP A 49 2.22 6.45 -14.15
C ASP A 49 2.07 4.92 -14.19
N GLN A 50 2.39 4.26 -13.09
CA GLN A 50 2.27 2.81 -12.91
C GLN A 50 2.01 2.47 -11.43
N ASP A 51 1.55 1.25 -11.17
CA ASP A 51 1.38 0.74 -9.82
C ASP A 51 2.69 0.75 -9.02
N GLN A 52 2.63 1.14 -7.74
CA GLN A 52 3.76 1.13 -6.82
C GLN A 52 3.41 0.36 -5.53
N PRO A 53 3.94 -0.83 -5.36
CA PRO A 53 4.89 -1.58 -6.21
C PRO A 53 4.25 -2.10 -7.52
N PRO A 54 5.04 -2.37 -8.58
CA PRO A 54 4.51 -2.83 -9.88
C PRO A 54 4.05 -4.30 -9.87
N PHE A 55 4.07 -4.95 -8.72
CA PHE A 55 3.61 -6.32 -8.52
C PHE A 55 3.06 -6.52 -7.10
N SER A 56 2.21 -7.52 -6.92
CA SER A 56 1.72 -7.91 -5.60
C SER A 56 2.84 -8.54 -4.78
N ARG A 57 3.09 -7.99 -3.59
CA ARG A 57 4.12 -8.47 -2.65
C ARG A 57 3.54 -8.78 -1.29
N SER A 58 4.18 -9.70 -0.57
CA SER A 58 3.82 -9.97 0.81
C SER A 58 4.21 -8.82 1.74
N THR A 59 3.33 -8.49 2.67
CA THR A 59 3.59 -7.57 3.78
C THR A 59 3.89 -8.31 5.09
N ARG A 60 3.93 -9.63 5.05
CA ARG A 60 4.15 -10.52 6.21
C ARG A 60 5.02 -11.70 5.80
N ASP A 61 5.75 -12.24 6.77
CA ASP A 61 6.43 -13.52 6.65
C ASP A 61 5.42 -14.65 6.92
N GLY A 62 5.50 -15.71 6.15
CA GLY A 62 4.56 -16.82 6.28
C GLY A 62 4.46 -17.69 5.05
N PHE A 63 3.24 -18.10 4.69
CA PHE A 63 2.97 -19.05 3.61
C PHE A 63 1.89 -18.51 2.68
N ALA A 64 2.26 -18.19 1.45
CA ALA A 64 1.33 -17.79 0.42
C ALA A 64 0.52 -19.01 -0.07
N CYS A 65 -0.80 -18.89 -0.05
CA CYS A 65 -1.71 -20.01 -0.33
C CYS A 65 -3.03 -19.52 -0.93
N ARG A 66 -3.89 -20.48 -1.26
CA ARG A 66 -5.32 -20.19 -1.48
C ARG A 66 -6.07 -20.35 -0.17
N ALA A 67 -6.69 -19.28 0.30
CA ALA A 67 -7.43 -19.25 1.57
C ALA A 67 -8.44 -20.40 1.70
N GLN A 68 -9.18 -20.69 0.63
CA GLN A 68 -10.17 -21.75 0.62
C GLN A 68 -9.57 -23.15 0.82
N GLU A 69 -8.36 -23.40 0.28
CA GLU A 69 -7.68 -24.68 0.42
C GLU A 69 -7.12 -24.84 1.85
N ALA A 70 -6.55 -23.78 2.40
CA ALA A 70 -6.08 -23.75 3.78
C ALA A 70 -7.21 -24.06 4.77
N SER A 71 -8.36 -23.40 4.63
CA SER A 71 -9.53 -23.61 5.50
C SER A 71 -10.12 -25.02 5.38
N LYS A 72 -10.08 -25.61 4.17
CA LYS A 72 -10.72 -26.90 3.91
C LYS A 72 -9.88 -28.08 4.38
N HIS A 73 -8.56 -28.01 4.22
CA HIS A 73 -7.68 -29.18 4.38
C HIS A 73 -6.90 -29.19 5.69
N GLY A 74 -6.75 -28.04 6.35
CA GLY A 74 -5.98 -27.90 7.58
C GLY A 74 -4.47 -28.04 7.41
N PHE A 75 -3.99 -28.52 6.25
CA PHE A 75 -2.57 -28.59 5.89
C PHE A 75 -2.36 -28.33 4.40
N LEU A 76 -1.21 -27.78 4.05
CA LEU A 76 -0.79 -27.50 2.68
C LEU A 76 0.67 -27.93 2.51
N ARG A 77 1.01 -28.45 1.34
CA ARG A 77 2.38 -28.83 1.03
C ARG A 77 3.21 -27.60 0.66
N ILE A 78 4.34 -27.39 1.31
CA ILE A 78 5.31 -26.36 0.94
C ILE A 78 6.04 -26.82 -0.32
N VAL A 79 5.97 -26.03 -1.41
CA VAL A 79 6.53 -26.37 -2.72
C VAL A 79 7.69 -25.46 -3.13
N GLY A 80 7.99 -24.44 -2.35
CA GLY A 80 9.09 -23.53 -2.60
C GLY A 80 9.10 -22.38 -1.61
N ALA A 81 10.06 -21.49 -1.80
CA ALA A 81 10.20 -20.28 -1.02
C ALA A 81 10.45 -19.07 -1.93
N ALA A 82 10.01 -17.89 -1.50
CA ALA A 82 10.23 -16.62 -2.18
C ALA A 82 10.70 -15.56 -1.19
N ARG A 83 11.68 -14.77 -1.60
CA ARG A 83 12.27 -13.70 -0.80
C ARG A 83 12.16 -12.37 -1.55
N ALA A 84 12.36 -11.27 -0.83
CA ALA A 84 12.44 -9.96 -1.47
C ALA A 84 13.61 -9.93 -2.48
N GLY A 85 13.30 -9.46 -3.69
CA GLY A 85 14.27 -9.44 -4.81
C GLY A 85 14.27 -10.69 -5.69
N ASP A 86 13.57 -11.76 -5.30
CA ASP A 86 13.43 -12.93 -6.18
C ASP A 86 12.55 -12.59 -7.40
N ALA A 87 12.75 -13.34 -8.48
CA ALA A 87 11.85 -13.33 -9.61
C ALA A 87 10.45 -13.85 -9.17
N PRO A 88 9.36 -13.41 -9.83
CA PRO A 88 8.03 -13.92 -9.52
C PRO A 88 8.00 -15.45 -9.56
N ALA A 89 7.50 -16.07 -8.50
CA ALA A 89 7.32 -17.51 -8.45
C ALA A 89 6.31 -17.97 -9.50
N GLY A 90 6.47 -19.19 -9.98
CA GLY A 90 5.50 -19.81 -10.87
C GLY A 90 4.10 -19.96 -10.24
N PRO A 91 3.12 -20.45 -11.01
CA PRO A 91 1.76 -20.61 -10.50
C PRO A 91 1.73 -21.60 -9.33
N LEU A 92 0.95 -21.24 -8.31
CA LEU A 92 0.77 -22.07 -7.12
C LEU A 92 -0.03 -23.35 -7.46
N PRO A 93 0.51 -24.57 -7.27
CA PRO A 93 -0.25 -25.81 -7.45
C PRO A 93 -1.43 -25.92 -6.47
N LYS A 94 -2.41 -26.77 -6.77
CA LYS A 94 -3.50 -27.07 -5.83
C LYS A 94 -2.98 -27.80 -4.58
N GLY A 95 -3.51 -27.48 -3.41
CA GLY A 95 -3.11 -28.07 -2.13
C GLY A 95 -1.68 -27.70 -1.69
N ALA A 96 -1.14 -26.63 -2.24
CA ALA A 96 0.22 -26.19 -1.98
C ALA A 96 0.29 -24.79 -1.38
N SER A 97 1.43 -24.51 -0.77
CA SER A 97 1.83 -23.19 -0.29
C SER A 97 3.27 -22.88 -0.68
N TRP A 98 3.60 -21.59 -0.76
CA TRP A 98 4.96 -21.10 -0.86
C TRP A 98 5.34 -20.41 0.44
N GLU A 99 6.48 -20.78 1.01
CA GLU A 99 7.08 -19.98 2.07
C GLU A 99 7.42 -18.60 1.50
N ILE A 100 7.03 -17.55 2.18
CA ILE A 100 7.18 -16.20 1.65
C ILE A 100 7.64 -15.23 2.74
N MET A 101 8.60 -14.39 2.38
CA MET A 101 9.11 -13.34 3.24
C MET A 101 8.51 -11.98 2.86
N THR A 102 8.49 -11.07 3.79
CA THR A 102 8.07 -9.67 3.57
C THR A 102 8.82 -9.07 2.37
N GLY A 103 8.09 -8.44 1.47
CA GLY A 103 8.63 -7.86 0.24
C GLY A 103 8.73 -8.81 -0.95
N ALA A 104 8.59 -10.13 -0.74
CA ALA A 104 8.65 -11.11 -1.80
C ALA A 104 7.41 -11.06 -2.71
N PRO A 105 7.55 -11.33 -4.02
CA PRO A 105 6.42 -11.39 -4.94
C PRO A 105 5.47 -12.55 -4.59
N ILE A 106 4.18 -12.27 -4.61
CA ILE A 106 3.13 -13.27 -4.37
C ILE A 106 3.05 -14.23 -5.56
N PRO A 107 3.11 -15.55 -5.36
CA PRO A 107 2.94 -16.53 -6.44
C PRO A 107 1.58 -16.39 -7.12
N ALA A 108 1.56 -16.54 -8.44
CA ALA A 108 0.31 -16.49 -9.20
C ALA A 108 -0.68 -17.56 -8.70
N GLY A 109 -1.93 -17.13 -8.43
CA GLY A 109 -2.98 -17.98 -7.89
C GLY A 109 -3.04 -18.08 -6.37
N ALA A 110 -2.10 -17.50 -5.62
CA ALA A 110 -2.27 -17.27 -4.19
C ALA A 110 -3.14 -16.02 -3.96
N ASN A 111 -3.98 -16.06 -2.92
CA ASN A 111 -4.84 -14.95 -2.52
C ASN A 111 -4.82 -14.67 -1.01
N ALA A 112 -3.96 -15.35 -0.29
CA ALA A 112 -3.76 -15.16 1.14
C ALA A 112 -2.31 -15.48 1.53
N VAL A 113 -1.85 -14.87 2.62
CA VAL A 113 -0.63 -15.25 3.33
C VAL A 113 -1.02 -15.61 4.75
N MET A 114 -0.77 -16.88 5.14
CA MET A 114 -0.86 -17.29 6.53
C MET A 114 0.43 -16.89 7.22
N MET A 115 0.34 -16.08 8.26
CA MET A 115 1.52 -15.60 8.99
C MET A 115 2.18 -16.77 9.71
N ILE A 116 3.50 -16.73 9.82
CA ILE A 116 4.30 -17.81 10.41
C ILE A 116 3.89 -18.12 11.85
N GLU A 117 3.38 -17.13 12.58
CA GLU A 117 2.92 -17.26 13.97
C GLU A 117 1.62 -18.06 14.11
N HIS A 118 0.90 -18.28 13.01
CA HIS A 118 -0.40 -18.96 13.00
C HIS A 118 -0.36 -20.32 12.32
N VAL A 119 0.82 -20.84 12.02
CA VAL A 119 1.01 -22.13 11.36
C VAL A 119 2.04 -22.97 12.08
N GLU A 120 1.90 -24.28 11.95
CA GLU A 120 2.84 -25.26 12.44
C GLU A 120 3.42 -26.05 11.26
N ARG A 121 4.74 -26.23 11.23
CA ARG A 121 5.40 -27.13 10.26
C ARG A 121 5.30 -28.55 10.75
N VAL A 122 4.83 -29.44 9.88
CA VAL A 122 4.75 -30.86 10.14
C VAL A 122 5.62 -31.60 9.12
N GLY A 123 6.58 -32.39 9.61
CA GLY A 123 7.55 -33.09 8.76
C GLY A 123 8.80 -32.25 8.42
N GLU A 124 9.76 -32.89 7.78
CA GLU A 124 10.97 -32.24 7.22
C GLU A 124 10.70 -31.64 5.84
#